data_d6b13df105e0498e2a3407801af30e54
#
_entry.id   d6b13df105e0498e2a3407801af30e54
#
_cell.length_a   1.000
_cell.length_b   1.000
_cell.length_c   1.000
_cell.angle_alpha   90.00
_cell.angle_beta   90.00
_cell.angle_gamma   90.00
#
_symmetry.space_group_name_H-M   'P 1'
#
loop_
_entity.id
_entity.type
_entity.pdbx_description
1 polymer ?
#
loop_
_entity_poly.entity_id
_entity_poly.type
_entity_poly.pdbx_seq_one_letter_code
_entity_poly.pdbx_strand_id
1 'polypeptide(L)'
;MALQSNGQIKISDIKTELGSTDNSLEALSNDAGFTAPHAMSDFYGYSAGASNLYYWNFGENDGGASFTGNAGTSPGPFSFSLWIKPSWAASDTNVLLFEINANNGNNTDRLMLIYDYGFNRLVFRYRAGSSNHHLNWALNQNAASGNIGRWHGSSRGPVNSDGFAHIAGTFDPTQTSAANGLKLYWNGTAFNTTITQANGTRANFAKTHMYINVAFNGNGDRNAEYDNIAFWFNRLLTSSQISTLYNSGAPITAGDAGLATGLGFEAAAEGTSLVDDTGNWTNVSAGGSRSTY
;
A
#
# COMPACT_ATOMS: atom_id res chain seq x y z
N MET A 1 -19.04 2.75 11.47
CA MET A 1 -19.11 2.46 12.93
C MET A 1 -19.48 1.00 13.07
N ALA A 2 -18.66 0.18 13.76
CA ALA A 2 -18.95 -1.25 13.85
C ALA A 2 -20.29 -1.54 14.50
N LEU A 3 -21.02 -2.53 13.98
CA LEU A 3 -22.23 -3.03 14.59
C LEU A 3 -21.93 -3.71 15.92
N GLN A 4 -22.87 -3.68 16.84
CA GLN A 4 -22.69 -4.31 18.16
C GLN A 4 -22.36 -5.80 18.05
N SER A 5 -21.52 -6.31 18.96
CA SER A 5 -21.09 -7.71 18.96
C SER A 5 -22.11 -8.65 19.62
N ASN A 6 -23.14 -8.11 20.23
CA ASN A 6 -24.23 -8.87 20.86
C ASN A 6 -25.47 -7.99 21.04
N GLY A 7 -26.61 -8.61 21.32
CA GLY A 7 -27.87 -7.90 21.52
C GLY A 7 -28.72 -7.81 20.25
N GLN A 8 -29.59 -6.82 20.15
CA GLN A 8 -30.53 -6.70 19.02
C GLN A 8 -29.96 -5.78 17.94
N ILE A 9 -29.66 -6.33 16.76
CA ILE A 9 -29.31 -5.57 15.56
C ILE A 9 -30.59 -5.33 14.74
N LYS A 10 -30.73 -4.11 14.21
CA LYS A 10 -31.84 -3.75 13.31
C LYS A 10 -31.34 -3.66 11.88
N ILE A 11 -32.23 -3.93 10.93
CA ILE A 11 -31.96 -3.70 9.50
C ILE A 11 -31.50 -2.25 9.24
N SER A 12 -32.08 -1.28 9.94
CA SER A 12 -31.64 0.13 9.82
C SER A 12 -30.19 0.36 10.23
N ASP A 13 -29.70 -0.37 11.21
CA ASP A 13 -28.32 -0.24 11.70
C ASP A 13 -27.36 -0.82 10.67
N ILE A 14 -27.71 -1.99 10.11
CA ILE A 14 -26.96 -2.63 9.02
C ILE A 14 -26.92 -1.73 7.78
N LYS A 15 -28.05 -1.17 7.40
CA LYS A 15 -28.13 -0.24 6.27
C LYS A 15 -27.22 0.98 6.47
N THR A 16 -27.23 1.55 7.66
CA THR A 16 -26.39 2.71 8.01
C THR A 16 -24.91 2.33 7.93
N GLU A 17 -24.55 1.17 8.45
CA GLU A 17 -23.16 0.67 8.42
C GLU A 17 -22.67 0.41 6.99
N LEU A 18 -23.50 -0.19 6.13
CA LEU A 18 -23.18 -0.49 4.75
C LEU A 18 -23.34 0.71 3.79
N GLY A 19 -23.97 1.80 4.22
CA GLY A 19 -24.41 2.86 3.30
C GLY A 19 -25.45 2.40 2.27
N SER A 20 -26.12 1.27 2.51
CA SER A 20 -27.06 0.65 1.58
C SER A 20 -28.47 1.23 1.67
N THR A 21 -29.19 1.24 0.56
CA THR A 21 -30.61 1.60 0.50
C THR A 21 -31.53 0.39 0.57
N ASP A 22 -30.99 -0.81 0.49
CA ASP A 22 -31.74 -2.06 0.49
C ASP A 22 -32.40 -2.37 1.84
N ASN A 23 -33.51 -3.10 1.80
CA ASN A 23 -34.27 -3.49 2.98
C ASN A 23 -34.36 -5.00 3.19
N SER A 24 -33.81 -5.79 2.29
CA SER A 24 -33.80 -7.24 2.42
C SER A 24 -32.51 -7.70 3.09
N LEU A 25 -32.60 -8.67 4.00
CA LEU A 25 -31.43 -9.27 4.64
C LEU A 25 -30.49 -9.90 3.61
N GLU A 26 -31.04 -10.52 2.57
CA GLU A 26 -30.24 -11.13 1.51
C GLU A 26 -29.41 -10.11 0.76
N ALA A 27 -30.02 -8.98 0.34
CA ALA A 27 -29.29 -7.92 -0.36
C ALA A 27 -28.20 -7.32 0.54
N LEU A 28 -28.54 -6.99 1.79
CA LEU A 28 -27.56 -6.44 2.75
C LEU A 28 -26.43 -7.43 3.07
N SER A 29 -26.73 -8.73 3.14
CA SER A 29 -25.70 -9.74 3.35
C SER A 29 -24.78 -9.89 2.12
N ASN A 30 -25.34 -9.78 0.92
CA ASN A 30 -24.55 -9.77 -0.31
C ASN A 30 -23.66 -8.52 -0.39
N ASP A 31 -24.21 -7.35 -0.03
CA ASP A 31 -23.45 -6.09 0.05
C ASP A 31 -22.29 -6.19 1.07
N ALA A 32 -22.50 -6.92 2.16
CA ALA A 32 -21.49 -7.19 3.18
C ALA A 32 -20.50 -8.31 2.79
N GLY A 33 -20.68 -8.94 1.64
CA GLY A 33 -19.84 -10.06 1.16
C GLY A 33 -20.10 -11.40 1.84
N PHE A 34 -21.22 -11.57 2.54
CA PHE A 34 -21.57 -12.85 3.16
C PHE A 34 -22.16 -13.83 2.14
N THR A 35 -21.89 -15.11 2.35
CA THR A 35 -22.45 -16.20 1.53
C THR A 35 -23.67 -16.81 2.19
N ALA A 36 -24.63 -17.30 1.36
CA ALA A 36 -25.83 -17.98 1.85
C ALA A 36 -25.47 -19.27 2.67
N PRO A 37 -26.26 -19.61 3.72
CA PRO A 37 -27.48 -18.94 4.15
C PRO A 37 -27.23 -17.65 4.93
N HIS A 38 -28.02 -16.61 4.67
CA HIS A 38 -27.88 -15.30 5.31
C HIS A 38 -28.61 -15.22 6.64
N ALA A 39 -27.95 -14.73 7.67
CA ALA A 39 -28.53 -14.57 9.00
C ALA A 39 -28.18 -13.22 9.62
N MET A 40 -29.07 -12.69 10.45
CA MET A 40 -28.79 -11.45 11.23
C MET A 40 -27.54 -11.59 12.12
N SER A 41 -27.25 -12.82 12.55
CA SER A 41 -26.06 -13.12 13.36
C SER A 41 -24.75 -12.89 12.64
N ASP A 42 -24.73 -12.89 11.31
CA ASP A 42 -23.54 -12.66 10.50
C ASP A 42 -23.04 -11.22 10.66
N PHE A 43 -23.93 -10.32 11.05
CA PHE A 43 -23.65 -8.90 11.26
C PHE A 43 -23.19 -8.57 12.69
N TYR A 44 -23.09 -9.52 13.61
CA TYR A 44 -22.55 -9.23 14.94
C TYR A 44 -21.07 -8.88 14.88
N GLY A 45 -20.73 -7.67 15.36
CA GLY A 45 -19.38 -7.15 15.29
C GLY A 45 -18.93 -6.80 13.86
N TYR A 46 -19.85 -6.89 12.90
CA TYR A 46 -19.56 -6.47 11.54
C TYR A 46 -19.27 -4.96 11.52
N SER A 47 -18.17 -4.61 10.93
CA SER A 47 -17.89 -3.27 10.48
C SER A 47 -17.80 -3.38 8.96
N ALA A 48 -18.69 -2.70 8.26
CA ALA A 48 -18.37 -2.30 6.92
C ALA A 48 -17.11 -1.46 7.11
N GLY A 49 -15.97 -2.02 6.83
CA GLY A 49 -14.75 -1.22 6.74
C GLY A 49 -15.16 0.00 5.94
N ALA A 50 -14.80 1.20 6.41
CA ALA A 50 -15.25 2.43 5.78
C ALA A 50 -15.27 2.18 4.29
N SER A 51 -16.44 2.21 3.68
CA SER A 51 -16.56 1.79 2.28
C SER A 51 -15.54 2.63 1.54
N ASN A 52 -14.54 2.01 1.00
CA ASN A 52 -13.50 2.68 0.24
C ASN A 52 -14.16 3.28 -1.00
N LEU A 53 -14.75 4.44 -0.81
CA LEU A 53 -15.47 5.15 -1.86
C LEU A 53 -14.55 6.01 -2.70
N TYR A 54 -13.31 6.19 -2.25
CA TYR A 54 -12.40 7.17 -2.81
C TYR A 54 -10.99 6.60 -2.99
N TYR A 55 -10.29 7.18 -3.94
CA TYR A 55 -8.87 6.94 -4.19
C TYR A 55 -8.19 8.25 -4.63
N TRP A 56 -6.87 8.30 -4.51
CA TRP A 56 -6.05 9.39 -5.00
C TRP A 56 -5.63 9.11 -6.43
N ASN A 57 -6.00 10.00 -7.34
CA ASN A 57 -5.62 9.94 -8.75
C ASN A 57 -4.49 10.93 -9.01
N PHE A 58 -3.32 10.42 -9.33
CA PHE A 58 -2.19 11.20 -9.79
C PHE A 58 -2.12 11.14 -11.30
N GLY A 59 -2.20 12.31 -11.96
CA GLY A 59 -1.95 12.46 -13.39
C GLY A 59 -0.46 12.40 -13.71
N GLU A 60 -0.16 12.33 -14.99
CA GLU A 60 1.21 12.46 -15.47
C GLU A 60 1.67 13.91 -15.29
N ASN A 61 2.83 14.11 -14.68
CA ASN A 61 3.42 15.43 -14.34
C ASN A 61 2.63 16.26 -13.31
N ASP A 62 1.79 15.62 -12.48
CA ASP A 62 1.12 16.29 -11.36
C ASP A 62 2.05 16.54 -10.17
N GLY A 63 3.27 16.00 -10.21
CA GLY A 63 4.26 16.17 -9.16
C GLY A 63 4.10 15.21 -7.98
N GLY A 64 3.17 14.26 -8.03
CA GLY A 64 2.91 13.32 -6.93
C GLY A 64 2.63 14.02 -5.59
N ALA A 65 2.95 13.38 -4.48
CA ALA A 65 2.81 13.98 -3.15
C ALA A 65 4.13 13.93 -2.38
N SER A 66 4.42 14.98 -1.61
CA SER A 66 5.59 15.06 -0.76
C SER A 66 5.23 15.45 0.67
N PHE A 67 5.92 14.85 1.63
CA PHE A 67 5.72 15.07 3.05
C PHE A 67 7.05 15.30 3.75
N THR A 68 7.03 16.12 4.79
CA THR A 68 8.14 16.26 5.72
C THR A 68 7.74 15.76 7.10
N GLY A 69 8.66 15.07 7.76
CA GLY A 69 8.40 14.48 9.07
C GLY A 69 9.67 13.91 9.68
N ASN A 70 9.52 13.06 10.67
CA ASN A 70 10.64 12.42 11.33
C ASN A 70 10.29 11.00 11.78
N ALA A 71 10.70 10.01 10.99
CA ALA A 71 10.60 8.59 11.35
C ALA A 71 11.89 8.04 11.97
N GLY A 72 12.75 8.91 12.51
CA GLY A 72 14.00 8.55 13.17
C GLY A 72 15.16 8.25 12.23
N THR A 73 16.30 7.94 12.80
CA THR A 73 17.57 7.70 12.11
C THR A 73 18.01 6.24 12.07
N SER A 74 17.34 5.35 12.81
CA SER A 74 17.72 3.95 12.87
C SER A 74 17.31 3.19 11.59
N PRO A 75 18.08 2.20 11.13
CA PRO A 75 17.60 1.21 10.17
C PRO A 75 16.67 0.22 10.86
N GLY A 76 15.71 0.71 11.63
CA GLY A 76 14.71 -0.10 12.30
C GLY A 76 13.92 -0.97 11.32
N PRO A 77 13.23 -2.00 11.83
CA PRO A 77 12.31 -2.76 11.02
C PRO A 77 11.29 -1.82 10.35
N PHE A 78 10.93 -2.14 9.13
CA PHE A 78 10.00 -1.31 8.36
C PHE A 78 8.99 -2.19 7.65
N SER A 79 7.75 -1.73 7.58
CA SER A 79 6.72 -2.35 6.75
C SER A 79 5.93 -1.29 6.01
N PHE A 80 5.41 -1.64 4.86
CA PHE A 80 4.49 -0.81 4.10
C PHE A 80 3.35 -1.62 3.53
N SER A 81 2.27 -0.92 3.23
CA SER A 81 1.10 -1.42 2.53
C SER A 81 0.54 -0.30 1.67
N LEU A 82 0.16 -0.60 0.46
CA LEU A 82 -0.52 0.34 -0.43
C LEU A 82 -1.41 -0.40 -1.43
N TRP A 83 -2.48 0.24 -1.84
CA TRP A 83 -3.25 -0.17 -2.98
C TRP A 83 -2.93 0.73 -4.16
N ILE A 84 -2.78 0.15 -5.35
CA ILE A 84 -2.42 0.91 -6.54
C ILE A 84 -3.08 0.34 -7.78
N LYS A 85 -3.55 1.23 -8.63
CA LYS A 85 -4.05 0.92 -9.97
C LYS A 85 -3.27 1.76 -10.98
N PRO A 86 -2.27 1.16 -11.64
CA PRO A 86 -1.45 1.87 -12.60
C PRO A 86 -2.21 2.13 -13.90
N SER A 87 -2.00 3.31 -14.45
CA SER A 87 -2.46 3.70 -15.80
C SER A 87 -1.26 4.09 -16.68
N TRP A 88 -0.10 3.49 -16.42
CA TRP A 88 1.16 3.80 -17.09
C TRP A 88 1.14 3.43 -18.57
N ALA A 89 1.80 4.26 -19.39
CA ALA A 89 2.02 3.96 -20.79
C ALA A 89 3.19 2.98 -20.97
N ALA A 90 3.21 2.30 -22.11
CA ALA A 90 4.31 1.39 -22.46
C ALA A 90 5.67 2.09 -22.63
N SER A 91 5.65 3.40 -22.83
CA SER A 91 6.84 4.26 -22.90
C SER A 91 7.40 4.69 -21.55
N ASP A 92 6.64 4.49 -20.46
CA ASP A 92 7.07 4.91 -19.15
C ASP A 92 8.23 4.04 -18.67
N THR A 93 9.29 4.69 -18.28
CA THR A 93 10.44 4.05 -17.63
C THR A 93 10.23 4.13 -16.12
N ASN A 94 11.01 3.53 -15.34
CA ASN A 94 11.04 3.55 -13.88
C ASN A 94 9.99 4.44 -13.18
N VAL A 95 8.89 3.83 -12.71
CA VAL A 95 7.84 4.51 -11.97
C VAL A 95 8.13 4.38 -10.48
N LEU A 96 8.23 5.50 -9.77
CA LEU A 96 8.42 5.50 -8.33
C LEU A 96 7.06 5.39 -7.63
N LEU A 97 6.86 4.34 -6.85
CA LEU A 97 5.66 4.19 -6.05
C LEU A 97 5.76 5.00 -4.75
N PHE A 98 6.85 4.85 -4.05
CA PHE A 98 7.20 5.72 -2.93
C PHE A 98 8.72 5.82 -2.73
N GLU A 99 9.15 6.91 -2.10
CA GLU A 99 10.51 7.10 -1.60
C GLU A 99 10.48 7.75 -0.22
N ILE A 100 11.31 7.25 0.68
CA ILE A 100 11.57 7.86 1.98
C ILE A 100 13.07 8.12 2.05
N ASN A 101 13.47 9.34 2.32
CA ASN A 101 14.88 9.75 2.31
C ASN A 101 15.25 10.80 3.37
N ALA A 102 16.51 11.16 3.41
CA ALA A 102 17.08 12.15 4.34
C ALA A 102 17.07 13.58 3.78
N ASN A 103 16.56 13.81 2.58
CA ASN A 103 16.62 15.09 1.85
C ASN A 103 18.04 15.73 1.84
N ASN A 104 19.05 14.89 1.73
CA ASN A 104 20.43 15.34 1.76
C ASN A 104 21.02 15.68 0.37
N GLY A 105 20.16 15.77 -0.64
CA GLY A 105 20.58 16.01 -2.03
C GLY A 105 21.34 14.86 -2.69
N ASN A 106 21.62 13.82 -1.93
CA ASN A 106 22.34 12.65 -2.38
C ASN A 106 21.38 11.47 -2.60
N ASN A 107 21.47 10.83 -3.74
CA ASN A 107 20.74 9.58 -4.03
C ASN A 107 21.20 8.38 -3.18
N THR A 108 21.82 8.61 -2.02
CA THR A 108 22.52 7.58 -1.25
C THR A 108 21.74 7.07 -0.05
N ASP A 109 20.82 7.85 0.50
CA ASP A 109 20.13 7.53 1.75
C ASP A 109 18.62 7.48 1.52
N ARG A 110 18.13 6.29 1.14
CA ARG A 110 16.73 6.13 0.78
C ARG A 110 16.20 4.71 0.92
N LEU A 111 14.92 4.63 1.20
CA LEU A 111 14.09 3.45 1.10
C LEU A 111 13.05 3.73 0.02
N MET A 112 12.89 2.85 -0.95
CA MET A 112 12.02 3.11 -2.09
C MET A 112 11.43 1.84 -2.70
N LEU A 113 10.27 1.99 -3.29
CA LEU A 113 9.66 0.99 -4.16
C LEU A 113 9.50 1.57 -5.56
N ILE A 114 10.05 0.89 -6.54
CA ILE A 114 10.03 1.29 -7.95
C ILE A 114 9.46 0.17 -8.80
N TYR A 115 8.68 0.51 -9.79
CA TYR A 115 8.41 -0.36 -10.92
C TYR A 115 9.41 -0.06 -12.04
N ASP A 116 10.27 -1.04 -12.33
CA ASP A 116 11.25 -0.99 -13.41
C ASP A 116 10.63 -1.62 -14.66
N TYR A 117 10.15 -0.77 -15.55
CA TYR A 117 9.47 -1.19 -16.77
C TYR A 117 10.38 -2.01 -17.70
N GLY A 118 11.65 -1.62 -17.83
CA GLY A 118 12.60 -2.27 -18.76
C GLY A 118 12.75 -3.76 -18.46
N PHE A 119 12.68 -4.13 -17.19
CA PHE A 119 12.80 -5.53 -16.73
C PHE A 119 11.47 -6.09 -16.22
N ASN A 120 10.37 -5.33 -16.29
CA ASN A 120 9.06 -5.71 -15.77
C ASN A 120 9.14 -6.26 -14.34
N ARG A 121 9.63 -5.46 -13.42
CA ARG A 121 9.86 -5.88 -12.04
C ARG A 121 9.56 -4.76 -11.03
N LEU A 122 9.14 -5.14 -9.84
CA LEU A 122 9.20 -4.27 -8.67
C LEU A 122 10.61 -4.34 -8.07
N VAL A 123 11.13 -3.21 -7.68
CA VAL A 123 12.42 -3.08 -6.99
C VAL A 123 12.19 -2.43 -5.64
N PHE A 124 12.29 -3.19 -4.58
CA PHE A 124 12.31 -2.67 -3.23
C PHE A 124 13.77 -2.46 -2.84
N ARG A 125 14.14 -1.23 -2.58
CA ARG A 125 15.52 -0.82 -2.36
C ARG A 125 15.66 -0.13 -1.02
N TYR A 126 16.67 -0.58 -0.25
CA TYR A 126 17.25 0.17 0.86
C TYR A 126 18.67 0.59 0.49
N ARG A 127 18.98 1.85 0.61
CA ARG A 127 20.32 2.41 0.38
C ARG A 127 20.67 3.37 1.51
N ALA A 128 21.88 3.21 2.09
CA ALA A 128 22.42 4.13 3.08
C ALA A 128 23.94 4.22 2.93
N GLY A 129 24.43 5.41 2.60
CA GLY A 129 25.83 5.62 2.26
C GLY A 129 26.29 4.73 1.09
N SER A 130 27.35 3.96 1.31
CA SER A 130 27.87 2.99 0.33
C SER A 130 27.10 1.66 0.31
N SER A 131 26.23 1.43 1.29
CA SER A 131 25.43 0.21 1.38
C SER A 131 24.27 0.27 0.41
N ASN A 132 24.06 -0.83 -0.32
CA ASN A 132 23.03 -0.91 -1.33
C ASN A 132 22.37 -2.29 -1.28
N HIS A 133 21.14 -2.35 -0.80
CA HIS A 133 20.38 -3.57 -0.71
C HIS A 133 19.17 -3.47 -1.62
N HIS A 134 19.12 -4.32 -2.62
CA HIS A 134 18.00 -4.39 -3.54
C HIS A 134 17.34 -5.75 -3.47
N LEU A 135 16.05 -5.75 -3.35
CA LEU A 135 15.22 -6.86 -3.69
C LEU A 135 14.57 -6.56 -5.03
N ASN A 136 14.95 -7.30 -6.03
CA ASN A 136 14.31 -7.24 -7.33
C ASN A 136 13.27 -8.35 -7.43
N TRP A 137 12.18 -7.99 -8.01
CA TRP A 137 11.05 -8.85 -8.13
C TRP A 137 10.50 -8.82 -9.55
N ALA A 138 10.84 -9.85 -10.33
CA ALA A 138 10.31 -9.99 -11.66
C ALA A 138 8.79 -10.23 -11.61
N LEU A 139 8.05 -9.31 -12.15
CA LEU A 139 6.60 -9.45 -12.33
C LEU A 139 6.28 -10.28 -13.57
N ASN A 140 7.28 -10.85 -14.17
CA ASN A 140 7.16 -11.53 -15.42
C ASN A 140 7.61 -12.98 -15.31
N GLN A 141 6.88 -13.89 -15.84
CA GLN A 141 7.48 -14.76 -16.84
C GLN A 141 6.70 -16.00 -17.19
N ASN A 142 5.51 -16.15 -16.84
CA ASN A 142 4.62 -17.17 -17.42
C ASN A 142 3.32 -17.18 -16.66
N ALA A 143 2.23 -17.04 -17.36
CA ALA A 143 0.88 -17.17 -16.78
C ALA A 143 0.72 -18.50 -15.99
N ALA A 144 1.50 -19.53 -16.33
CA ALA A 144 1.49 -20.81 -15.64
C ALA A 144 2.17 -20.82 -14.25
N SER A 145 2.98 -19.81 -13.92
CA SER A 145 3.68 -19.72 -12.63
C SER A 145 3.11 -18.66 -11.67
N GLY A 146 1.93 -18.14 -11.97
CA GLY A 146 1.31 -17.07 -11.18
C GLY A 146 1.97 -15.71 -11.39
N ASN A 147 2.76 -15.54 -12.42
CA ASN A 147 3.37 -14.27 -12.76
C ASN A 147 2.36 -13.35 -13.42
N ILE A 148 2.35 -12.12 -12.97
CA ILE A 148 1.57 -11.06 -13.58
C ILE A 148 2.30 -10.56 -14.84
N GLY A 149 1.56 -10.29 -15.91
CA GLY A 149 2.09 -9.67 -17.11
C GLY A 149 2.69 -8.29 -16.83
N ARG A 150 3.17 -7.62 -17.87
CA ARG A 150 3.65 -6.24 -17.71
C ARG A 150 2.57 -5.36 -17.07
N TRP A 151 2.98 -4.65 -16.04
CA TRP A 151 2.06 -3.85 -15.24
C TRP A 151 1.82 -2.48 -15.89
N HIS A 152 1.26 -2.49 -17.09
CA HIS A 152 0.87 -1.29 -17.82
C HIS A 152 -0.39 -1.54 -18.66
N GLY A 153 -1.15 -0.50 -18.91
CA GLY A 153 -2.34 -0.56 -19.76
C GLY A 153 -3.32 -1.66 -19.36
N SER A 154 -3.78 -2.45 -20.30
CA SER A 154 -4.71 -3.57 -20.05
C SER A 154 -4.06 -4.83 -19.48
N SER A 155 -2.73 -4.91 -19.44
CA SER A 155 -1.98 -6.06 -18.92
C SER A 155 -1.67 -5.87 -17.43
N ARG A 156 -2.70 -5.66 -16.63
CA ARG A 156 -2.58 -5.58 -15.17
C ARG A 156 -2.57 -7.01 -14.62
N GLY A 157 -1.75 -7.28 -13.64
CA GLY A 157 -1.75 -8.58 -12.95
C GLY A 157 -3.06 -8.86 -12.20
N PRO A 158 -3.10 -9.84 -11.31
CA PRO A 158 -4.24 -10.07 -10.45
C PRO A 158 -4.55 -8.79 -9.67
N VAL A 159 -5.74 -8.25 -9.89
CA VAL A 159 -6.27 -7.03 -9.28
C VAL A 159 -7.67 -7.34 -8.73
N ASN A 160 -8.16 -6.50 -7.84
CA ASN A 160 -9.55 -6.58 -7.39
C ASN A 160 -10.55 -6.16 -8.50
N SER A 161 -11.83 -6.18 -8.21
CA SER A 161 -12.90 -5.77 -9.17
C SER A 161 -12.69 -4.38 -9.74
N ASP A 162 -12.11 -3.47 -8.95
CA ASP A 162 -11.91 -2.04 -9.30
C ASP A 162 -10.59 -1.79 -10.01
N GLY A 163 -9.79 -2.83 -10.20
CA GLY A 163 -8.52 -2.81 -10.92
C GLY A 163 -7.32 -2.44 -10.05
N PHE A 164 -7.46 -2.43 -8.71
CA PHE A 164 -6.36 -2.19 -7.79
C PHE A 164 -5.62 -3.48 -7.43
N ALA A 165 -4.32 -3.37 -7.27
CA ALA A 165 -3.46 -4.37 -6.65
C ALA A 165 -3.04 -3.93 -5.26
N HIS A 166 -3.07 -4.84 -4.29
CA HIS A 166 -2.46 -4.62 -2.99
C HIS A 166 -0.99 -5.02 -3.02
N ILE A 167 -0.11 -4.08 -2.68
CA ILE A 167 1.32 -4.32 -2.56
C ILE A 167 1.74 -4.01 -1.13
N ALA A 168 2.42 -4.95 -0.52
CA ALA A 168 3.01 -4.75 0.79
C ALA A 168 4.44 -5.28 0.85
N GLY A 169 5.21 -4.82 1.81
CA GLY A 169 6.56 -5.31 1.99
C GLY A 169 7.08 -5.08 3.40
N THR A 170 8.13 -5.81 3.73
CA THR A 170 8.82 -5.70 5.00
C THR A 170 10.33 -5.62 4.81
N PHE A 171 11.00 -4.86 5.67
CA PHE A 171 12.44 -4.76 5.76
C PHE A 171 12.89 -5.06 7.19
N ASP A 172 13.66 -6.14 7.36
CA ASP A 172 14.29 -6.50 8.62
C ASP A 172 15.81 -6.22 8.53
N PRO A 173 16.28 -5.15 9.18
CA PRO A 173 17.70 -4.80 9.14
C PRO A 173 18.59 -5.76 9.92
N THR A 174 18.04 -6.62 10.76
CA THR A 174 18.81 -7.59 11.57
C THR A 174 19.26 -8.80 10.75
N GLN A 175 18.60 -9.04 9.61
CA GLN A 175 18.92 -10.15 8.74
C GLN A 175 20.16 -9.85 7.89
N THR A 176 21.11 -10.75 7.88
CA THR A 176 22.36 -10.61 7.13
C THR A 176 22.18 -10.84 5.63
N SER A 177 21.22 -11.66 5.25
CA SER A 177 20.89 -11.87 3.83
C SER A 177 19.73 -10.97 3.40
N ALA A 178 19.79 -10.44 2.19
CA ALA A 178 18.69 -9.68 1.64
C ALA A 178 17.42 -10.55 1.47
N ALA A 179 17.59 -11.86 1.20
CA ALA A 179 16.49 -12.81 1.07
C ALA A 179 15.62 -12.89 2.32
N ASN A 180 16.25 -12.83 3.47
CA ASN A 180 15.54 -12.91 4.73
C ASN A 180 15.10 -11.54 5.22
N GLY A 181 15.83 -10.48 4.85
CA GLY A 181 15.61 -9.12 5.33
C GLY A 181 14.62 -8.30 4.54
N LEU A 182 14.38 -8.64 3.28
CA LEU A 182 13.41 -7.94 2.44
C LEU A 182 12.36 -8.94 1.95
N LYS A 183 11.10 -8.59 2.09
CA LYS A 183 9.98 -9.40 1.58
C LYS A 183 8.98 -8.49 0.87
N LEU A 184 8.39 -9.00 -0.18
CA LEU A 184 7.29 -8.36 -0.88
C LEU A 184 6.08 -9.30 -0.95
N TYR A 185 4.90 -8.69 -1.00
CA TYR A 185 3.62 -9.38 -1.06
C TYR A 185 2.76 -8.73 -2.13
N TRP A 186 2.03 -9.57 -2.84
CA TRP A 186 1.03 -9.16 -3.81
C TRP A 186 -0.31 -9.77 -3.43
N ASN A 187 -1.32 -8.93 -3.29
CA ASN A 187 -2.65 -9.37 -2.88
C ASN A 187 -2.61 -10.31 -1.66
N GLY A 188 -1.91 -9.86 -0.61
CA GLY A 188 -1.78 -10.58 0.65
C GLY A 188 -0.86 -11.80 0.64
N THR A 189 -0.35 -12.21 -0.52
CA THR A 189 0.48 -13.43 -0.66
C THR A 189 1.94 -13.08 -0.86
N ALA A 190 2.81 -13.74 -0.10
CA ALA A 190 4.26 -13.59 -0.27
C ALA A 190 4.70 -14.10 -1.63
N PHE A 191 5.58 -13.36 -2.23
CA PHE A 191 6.10 -13.68 -3.55
C PHE A 191 7.51 -14.28 -3.49
N ASN A 192 7.82 -15.14 -4.46
CA ASN A 192 9.18 -15.65 -4.67
C ASN A 192 10.04 -14.56 -5.32
N THR A 193 10.96 -14.01 -4.57
CA THR A 193 11.80 -12.89 -4.98
C THR A 193 13.16 -13.37 -5.44
N THR A 194 13.69 -12.75 -6.49
CA THR A 194 15.09 -12.90 -6.86
C THR A 194 15.86 -11.72 -6.30
N ILE A 195 16.86 -12.00 -5.48
CA ILE A 195 17.73 -10.97 -4.92
C ILE A 195 18.83 -10.69 -5.94
N THR A 196 19.02 -9.42 -6.24
CA THR A 196 20.07 -9.03 -7.19
C THR A 196 21.24 -8.33 -6.54
N GLN A 197 21.08 -7.79 -5.34
CA GLN A 197 22.19 -7.13 -4.67
C GLN A 197 21.99 -7.04 -3.15
N ALA A 198 23.04 -7.40 -2.39
CA ALA A 198 23.12 -7.22 -0.95
C ALA A 198 24.57 -6.88 -0.60
N ASN A 199 24.94 -5.62 -0.70
CA ASN A 199 26.30 -5.16 -0.48
C ASN A 199 26.39 -4.22 0.73
N GLY A 200 27.36 -4.46 1.60
CA GLY A 200 27.73 -3.59 2.69
C GLY A 200 26.89 -3.73 3.96
N THR A 201 27.29 -3.01 4.99
CA THR A 201 26.59 -2.93 6.27
C THR A 201 25.39 -2.00 6.10
N ARG A 202 24.27 -2.34 6.71
CA ARG A 202 23.06 -1.50 6.70
C ARG A 202 23.28 -0.31 7.60
N ALA A 203 23.76 0.80 7.02
CA ALA A 203 23.95 2.05 7.72
C ALA A 203 22.62 2.74 8.01
N ASN A 204 22.62 3.66 8.96
CA ASN A 204 21.46 4.46 9.33
C ASN A 204 21.35 5.69 8.43
N PHE A 205 20.13 6.16 8.21
CA PHE A 205 19.87 7.50 7.66
C PHE A 205 18.65 8.12 8.31
N ALA A 206 18.60 9.45 8.31
CA ALA A 206 17.43 10.17 8.78
C ALA A 206 16.28 10.06 7.77
N LYS A 207 15.10 9.67 8.24
CA LYS A 207 13.90 9.56 7.42
C LYS A 207 13.05 10.81 7.64
N THR A 208 13.36 11.86 6.88
CA THR A 208 12.78 13.20 7.07
C THR A 208 11.84 13.63 5.94
N HIS A 209 11.94 12.97 4.79
CA HIS A 209 11.11 13.26 3.62
C HIS A 209 10.51 11.99 3.05
N MET A 210 9.27 12.08 2.62
CA MET A 210 8.54 11.02 1.94
C MET A 210 7.94 11.57 0.66
N TYR A 211 7.97 10.76 -0.38
CA TYR A 211 7.42 11.06 -1.69
C TYR A 211 6.57 9.88 -2.13
N ILE A 212 5.41 10.17 -2.69
CA ILE A 212 4.48 9.18 -3.25
C ILE A 212 4.24 9.55 -4.69
N ASN A 213 4.40 8.58 -5.58
CA ASN A 213 4.26 8.72 -7.04
C ASN A 213 5.23 9.73 -7.69
N VAL A 214 6.24 10.20 -6.97
CA VAL A 214 7.26 11.13 -7.48
C VAL A 214 8.56 10.94 -6.71
N ALA A 215 9.71 11.05 -7.39
CA ALA A 215 11.00 11.08 -6.73
C ALA A 215 11.32 12.47 -6.19
N PHE A 216 12.23 12.54 -5.21
CA PHE A 216 12.66 13.81 -4.62
C PHE A 216 13.23 14.83 -5.67
N ASN A 217 13.68 14.35 -6.81
CA ASN A 217 14.17 15.16 -7.93
C ASN A 217 13.07 15.51 -8.96
N GLY A 218 11.81 15.27 -8.64
CA GLY A 218 10.66 15.55 -9.51
C GLY A 218 10.48 14.59 -10.69
N ASN A 219 11.25 13.50 -10.74
CA ASN A 219 11.12 12.51 -11.81
C ASN A 219 10.29 11.29 -11.35
N GLY A 220 9.68 10.61 -12.28
CA GLY A 220 9.05 9.30 -12.05
C GLY A 220 7.58 9.36 -11.67
N ASP A 221 6.94 10.54 -11.67
CA ASP A 221 5.50 10.66 -11.56
C ASP A 221 4.83 10.15 -12.84
N ARG A 222 3.81 9.33 -12.67
CA ARG A 222 3.07 8.71 -13.77
C ARG A 222 1.62 8.54 -13.34
N ASN A 223 0.76 8.37 -14.33
CA ASN A 223 -0.66 8.13 -14.08
C ASN A 223 -0.88 6.90 -13.21
N ALA A 224 -1.34 7.09 -12.00
CA ALA A 224 -1.68 6.02 -11.07
C ALA A 224 -2.74 6.45 -10.06
N GLU A 225 -3.57 5.51 -9.67
CA GLU A 225 -4.53 5.67 -8.60
C GLU A 225 -4.02 4.94 -7.37
N TYR A 226 -4.07 5.58 -6.21
CA TYR A 226 -3.60 5.04 -4.94
C TYR A 226 -4.70 5.05 -3.90
N ASP A 227 -4.66 4.06 -3.02
CA ASP A 227 -5.54 3.99 -1.87
C ASP A 227 -4.84 3.36 -0.67
N ASN A 228 -5.27 3.73 0.53
CA ASN A 228 -4.82 3.17 1.82
C ASN A 228 -3.30 2.92 1.89
N ILE A 229 -2.53 4.01 1.77
CA ILE A 229 -1.08 3.98 1.87
C ILE A 229 -0.71 4.02 3.35
N ALA A 230 0.01 3.03 3.83
CA ALA A 230 0.42 2.95 5.23
C ALA A 230 1.88 2.50 5.39
N PHE A 231 2.59 3.12 6.33
CA PHE A 231 3.97 2.79 6.67
C PHE A 231 4.13 2.58 8.18
N TRP A 232 4.76 1.48 8.54
CA TRP A 232 5.15 1.18 9.92
C TRP A 232 6.65 1.32 10.06
N PHE A 233 7.07 2.30 10.85
CA PHE A 233 8.46 2.47 11.22
C PHE A 233 8.72 1.71 12.53
N ASN A 234 9.84 0.98 12.57
CA ASN A 234 10.23 0.11 13.70
C ASN A 234 9.28 -1.08 13.96
N ARG A 235 8.54 -1.52 12.95
CA ARG A 235 7.67 -2.70 13.05
C ARG A 235 7.75 -3.56 11.79
N LEU A 236 7.83 -4.88 11.99
CA LEU A 236 7.63 -5.88 10.95
C LEU A 236 6.20 -6.43 11.06
N LEU A 237 5.46 -6.31 9.98
CA LEU A 237 4.19 -7.01 9.84
C LEU A 237 4.44 -8.47 9.50
N THR A 238 3.65 -9.35 10.10
CA THR A 238 3.61 -10.76 9.73
C THR A 238 2.85 -10.96 8.43
N SER A 239 3.04 -12.10 7.78
CA SER A 239 2.27 -12.46 6.57
C SER A 239 0.75 -12.51 6.84
N SER A 240 0.34 -12.92 8.03
CA SER A 240 -1.07 -12.90 8.42
C SER A 240 -1.62 -11.48 8.52
N GLN A 241 -0.86 -10.54 9.09
CA GLN A 241 -1.26 -9.14 9.18
C GLN A 241 -1.34 -8.48 7.79
N ILE A 242 -0.42 -8.83 6.89
CA ILE A 242 -0.47 -8.37 5.49
C ILE A 242 -1.68 -8.96 4.76
N SER A 243 -2.01 -10.23 5.02
CA SER A 243 -3.23 -10.83 4.48
C SER A 243 -4.50 -10.14 5.01
N THR A 244 -4.49 -9.70 6.28
CA THR A 244 -5.58 -8.89 6.85
C THR A 244 -5.73 -7.55 6.12
N LEU A 245 -4.62 -6.86 5.81
CA LEU A 245 -4.65 -5.60 5.05
C LEU A 245 -5.13 -5.79 3.60
N TYR A 246 -4.87 -6.94 3.02
CA TYR A 246 -5.43 -7.28 1.70
C TYR A 246 -6.95 -7.48 1.75
N ASN A 247 -7.48 -7.92 2.88
CA ASN A 247 -8.91 -8.02 3.16
C ASN A 247 -9.72 -8.63 1.99
N SER A 248 -9.21 -9.73 1.42
CA SER A 248 -9.84 -10.42 0.29
C SER A 248 -10.11 -9.57 -0.97
N GLY A 249 -9.39 -8.47 -1.12
CA GLY A 249 -9.50 -7.59 -2.28
C GLY A 249 -10.24 -6.27 -2.03
N ALA A 250 -10.72 -6.05 -0.81
CA ALA A 250 -11.35 -4.80 -0.41
C ALA A 250 -10.33 -3.93 0.37
N PRO A 251 -9.92 -2.77 -0.14
CA PRO A 251 -9.01 -1.88 0.56
C PRO A 251 -9.55 -1.51 1.94
N ILE A 252 -8.71 -1.55 2.97
CA ILE A 252 -9.06 -1.17 4.33
C ILE A 252 -7.91 -0.38 4.98
N THR A 253 -8.23 0.50 5.91
CA THR A 253 -7.22 1.24 6.66
C THR A 253 -6.44 0.34 7.62
N ALA A 254 -5.26 0.78 8.05
CA ALA A 254 -4.50 0.08 9.08
C ALA A 254 -5.27 0.06 10.42
N GLY A 255 -6.04 1.11 10.70
CA GLY A 255 -6.91 1.20 11.87
C GLY A 255 -7.99 0.13 11.87
N ASP A 256 -8.72 0.00 10.77
CA ASP A 256 -9.80 -0.99 10.62
C ASP A 256 -9.27 -2.43 10.59
N ALA A 257 -8.06 -2.61 10.06
CA ALA A 257 -7.33 -3.89 10.13
C ALA A 257 -6.81 -4.23 11.54
N GLY A 258 -6.99 -3.37 12.54
CA GLY A 258 -6.44 -3.56 13.89
C GLY A 258 -4.92 -3.41 13.96
N LEU A 259 -4.30 -2.71 13.02
CA LEU A 259 -2.86 -2.60 12.87
C LEU A 259 -2.32 -1.19 13.14
N ALA A 260 -3.09 -0.32 13.78
CA ALA A 260 -2.68 1.05 14.11
C ALA A 260 -1.44 1.14 15.02
N THR A 261 -1.14 0.10 15.82
CA THR A 261 0.05 0.11 16.68
C THR A 261 1.33 0.20 15.86
N GLY A 262 2.16 1.20 16.15
CA GLY A 262 3.44 1.44 15.45
C GLY A 262 3.28 1.98 14.03
N LEU A 263 2.07 2.40 13.66
CA LEU A 263 1.80 3.11 12.43
C LEU A 263 2.50 4.48 12.49
N GLY A 264 3.27 4.77 11.49
CA GLY A 264 4.05 6.01 11.42
C GLY A 264 3.61 6.95 10.31
N PHE A 265 2.80 6.44 9.39
CA PHE A 265 2.14 7.20 8.33
C PHE A 265 0.93 6.41 7.84
N GLU A 266 -0.16 7.08 7.63
CA GLU A 266 -1.32 6.57 6.90
C GLU A 266 -1.95 7.69 6.08
N ALA A 267 -2.26 7.41 4.84
CA ALA A 267 -3.07 8.29 4.00
C ALA A 267 -4.20 7.46 3.39
N ALA A 268 -5.35 7.55 4.03
CA ALA A 268 -6.60 7.00 3.53
C ALA A 268 -7.26 8.03 2.59
N ALA A 269 -7.89 7.56 1.53
CA ALA A 269 -8.51 8.45 0.55
C ALA A 269 -9.87 9.00 0.99
N GLU A 270 -10.41 8.60 2.12
CA GLU A 270 -11.69 9.07 2.66
C GLU A 270 -11.66 10.54 3.11
N GLY A 271 -10.48 11.09 3.38
CA GLY A 271 -10.29 12.51 3.66
C GLY A 271 -10.48 13.41 2.44
N THR A 272 -10.61 14.70 2.66
CA THR A 272 -10.73 15.70 1.57
C THR A 272 -9.38 16.13 0.98
N SER A 273 -8.29 15.75 1.63
CA SER A 273 -6.92 16.08 1.24
C SER A 273 -6.02 14.89 1.51
N LEU A 274 -4.99 14.72 0.70
CA LEU A 274 -3.95 13.73 0.95
C LEU A 274 -3.09 14.21 2.12
N VAL A 275 -3.37 13.71 3.29
CA VAL A 275 -2.70 14.04 4.55
C VAL A 275 -2.25 12.77 5.25
N ASP A 276 -1.32 12.91 6.18
CA ASP A 276 -1.00 11.83 7.11
C ASP A 276 -2.00 11.79 8.25
N ASP A 277 -2.83 10.76 8.29
CA ASP A 277 -3.85 10.58 9.32
C ASP A 277 -3.25 10.28 10.70
N THR A 278 -1.97 9.90 10.78
CA THR A 278 -1.25 9.72 12.05
C THR A 278 -0.75 11.04 12.65
N GLY A 279 -0.69 12.09 11.85
CA GLY A 279 -0.19 13.41 12.25
C GLY A 279 1.33 13.52 12.43
N ASN A 280 2.10 12.50 12.04
CA ASN A 280 3.56 12.50 12.15
C ASN A 280 4.26 13.22 10.99
N TRP A 281 3.57 13.40 9.88
CA TRP A 281 4.09 13.99 8.66
C TRP A 281 3.24 15.16 8.20
N THR A 282 3.90 16.19 7.72
CA THR A 282 3.24 17.38 7.16
C THR A 282 3.30 17.28 5.64
N ASN A 283 2.16 17.41 4.98
CA ASN A 283 2.09 17.53 3.53
C ASN A 283 2.74 18.85 3.10
N VAL A 284 3.69 18.78 2.16
CA VAL A 284 4.38 19.93 1.59
C VAL A 284 3.82 20.25 0.21
N SER A 285 3.53 19.23 -0.57
CA SER A 285 2.84 19.38 -1.85
C SER A 285 2.03 18.12 -2.15
N ALA A 286 0.83 18.28 -2.65
CA ALA A 286 0.02 17.20 -3.17
C ALA A 286 -0.40 17.57 -4.59
N GLY A 287 0.15 16.86 -5.55
CA GLY A 287 -0.43 16.73 -6.88
C GLY A 287 -1.58 15.73 -6.83
N GLY A 288 -2.28 15.63 -7.94
CA GLY A 288 -3.40 14.72 -8.08
C GLY A 288 -4.71 15.24 -7.49
N SER A 289 -5.71 14.39 -7.58
CA SER A 289 -7.07 14.67 -7.13
C SER A 289 -7.71 13.45 -6.49
N ARG A 290 -8.65 13.69 -5.58
CA ARG A 290 -9.48 12.63 -5.03
C ARG A 290 -10.60 12.28 -6.01
N SER A 291 -10.82 11.01 -6.22
CA SER A 291 -11.87 10.47 -7.10
C SER A 291 -12.67 9.38 -6.38
N THR A 292 -13.84 9.06 -6.90
CA THR A 292 -14.69 7.97 -6.42
C THR A 292 -14.49 6.73 -7.28
N TYR A 293 -14.68 5.55 -6.67
CA TYR A 293 -14.76 4.27 -7.37
C TYR A 293 -15.90 4.22 -8.37
#